data_a99ae0be1606abf6fb388cc5eb162c29
#
_entry.id   a99ae0be1606abf6fb388cc5eb162c29
#
_cell.length_a   1.000
_cell.length_b   1.000
_cell.length_c   1.000
_cell.angle_alpha   90.00
_cell.angle_beta   90.00
_cell.angle_gamma   90.00
#
_symmetry.space_group_name_H-M   'P 1'
#
loop_
_entity.id
_entity.type
_entity.pdbx_description
1 polymer ?
#
loop_
_entity_poly.entity_id
_entity_poly.type
_entity_poly.pdbx_seq_one_letter_code
_entity_poly.pdbx_strand_id
1 'polypeptide(L)'
;MSHHLAKRPPDAAAVAAASPAAKRARDPSAPAFPTYKDAPDLPPKIRLLCEILASAAPDVEAALDDADVRVTAADVEQVLRYSYAHPRAAIAFFRWAGHRHLGHEHTPYSWNLVVDILGKNRLFEPMRDTLGSMRTQGLLSLATFASVFSSLAAAPGSSPLKVFVEMPRYGMERDTPALNSLLSALCRANRLDDARAAIPVARAEAGTRPDADSYAILLEGCEAAGDSRVAREVFDEMVHAIGFDPDNVPAYDSFLTTLVSSDSPTALPEAMEYLAVLSRRGCSPGEKFFRAALDAHLNARELHAAMVLWDDFVGRRGLIPDKEMYNTMIMLQGALGRAEVIVEYLDEMTFNGVFPDAGTYNSALQFLLKGRKLREAAAIFSEMVKNESWPDEANCSLALRMFLDTRDWEMGIKVWNCMVTNGLPPLEECGNMLVSKLKDDRLPEACKFAEDMIDRGIKVSSSTLSKLKQSLQKIKKGEIHDHLLRKWKAHQTAVHS
;
A
#
# COMPACT_ATOMS: atom_id res chain seq x y z
N MET A 1 -24.31 14.72 58.28
CA MET A 1 -23.10 13.86 58.27
C MET A 1 -23.50 12.51 57.70
N SER A 2 -23.33 12.31 56.44
CA SER A 2 -23.56 11.04 55.78
C SER A 2 -22.31 10.72 54.94
N HIS A 3 -21.57 9.74 55.40
CA HIS A 3 -20.39 9.22 54.71
C HIS A 3 -20.83 8.50 53.44
N HIS A 4 -20.54 9.05 52.28
CA HIS A 4 -20.56 8.31 51.03
C HIS A 4 -19.28 7.45 50.94
N LEU A 5 -19.46 6.16 51.26
CA LEU A 5 -18.46 5.13 50.99
C LEU A 5 -18.32 4.98 49.44
N ALA A 6 -17.22 5.42 48.91
CA ALA A 6 -16.82 5.10 47.53
C ALA A 6 -16.73 3.56 47.38
N LYS A 7 -17.54 2.98 46.53
CA LYS A 7 -17.48 1.55 46.18
C LYS A 7 -16.09 1.26 45.60
N ARG A 8 -15.36 0.36 46.25
CA ARG A 8 -14.09 -0.24 45.71
C ARG A 8 -14.37 -0.88 44.34
N PRO A 9 -13.47 -0.76 43.37
CA PRO A 9 -13.53 -1.60 42.16
C PRO A 9 -13.46 -3.08 42.56
N PRO A 10 -14.04 -3.98 41.77
CA PRO A 10 -14.16 -5.40 42.14
C PRO A 10 -12.79 -6.03 42.39
N ASP A 11 -12.73 -6.83 43.43
CA ASP A 11 -11.52 -7.48 43.92
C ASP A 11 -10.85 -8.33 42.82
N ALA A 12 -9.54 -8.18 42.68
CA ALA A 12 -8.69 -8.97 41.78
C ALA A 12 -8.75 -10.50 42.06
N ALA A 13 -9.38 -10.91 43.17
CA ALA A 13 -9.52 -12.30 43.61
C ALA A 13 -10.45 -13.16 42.73
N ALA A 14 -11.45 -12.54 42.05
CA ALA A 14 -12.37 -13.28 41.19
C ALA A 14 -11.76 -13.71 39.83
N VAL A 15 -10.53 -13.25 39.53
CA VAL A 15 -9.81 -13.57 38.26
C VAL A 15 -8.66 -14.55 38.49
N ALA A 16 -8.43 -15.00 39.74
CA ALA A 16 -7.22 -15.74 40.13
C ALA A 16 -7.32 -17.28 40.09
N ALA A 17 -8.42 -17.88 39.57
CA ALA A 17 -8.55 -19.31 39.47
C ALA A 17 -8.41 -19.83 38.03
N ALA A 18 -7.19 -19.73 37.49
CA ALA A 18 -6.80 -20.51 36.29
C ALA A 18 -5.32 -20.91 36.43
N SER A 19 -5.10 -22.20 36.44
CA SER A 19 -3.84 -22.95 36.57
C SER A 19 -2.63 -22.43 35.77
N PRO A 20 -1.38 -22.86 36.12
CA PRO A 20 -0.14 -22.30 35.58
C PRO A 20 -0.02 -22.57 34.09
N ALA A 21 0.27 -21.51 33.36
CA ALA A 21 0.36 -21.47 31.91
C ALA A 21 1.50 -22.32 31.37
N ALA A 22 1.15 -23.44 30.72
CA ALA A 22 1.97 -23.98 29.64
C ALA A 22 2.17 -22.86 28.60
N LYS A 23 3.39 -22.66 28.12
CA LYS A 23 3.72 -21.75 27.01
C LYS A 23 2.88 -22.15 25.78
N ARG A 24 1.70 -21.54 25.64
CA ARG A 24 0.90 -21.67 24.42
C ARG A 24 1.68 -20.98 23.31
N ALA A 25 1.94 -21.71 22.23
CA ALA A 25 2.40 -21.14 20.98
C ALA A 25 1.50 -19.95 20.62
N ARG A 26 2.09 -18.81 20.22
CA ARG A 26 1.35 -17.63 19.78
C ARG A 26 0.47 -18.05 18.61
N ASP A 27 -0.83 -17.79 18.73
CA ASP A 27 -1.76 -17.87 17.62
C ASP A 27 -1.30 -16.87 16.55
N PRO A 28 -0.98 -17.30 15.32
CA PRO A 28 -0.54 -16.38 14.27
C PRO A 28 -1.59 -15.34 13.86
N SER A 29 -2.85 -15.49 14.30
CA SER A 29 -3.93 -14.54 14.11
C SER A 29 -4.08 -13.49 15.25
N ALA A 30 -3.26 -13.56 16.31
CA ALA A 30 -3.30 -12.60 17.40
C ALA A 30 -2.68 -11.25 16.93
N PRO A 31 -3.34 -10.11 17.19
CA PRO A 31 -2.81 -8.81 16.80
C PRO A 31 -1.43 -8.58 17.41
N ALA A 32 -0.47 -8.17 16.57
CA ALA A 32 0.85 -7.76 17.03
C ALA A 32 0.71 -6.38 17.70
N PHE A 33 0.80 -6.34 19.03
CA PHE A 33 0.79 -5.08 19.76
C PHE A 33 2.18 -4.44 19.76
N PRO A 34 2.27 -3.10 19.69
CA PRO A 34 3.54 -2.40 19.82
C PRO A 34 4.18 -2.74 21.16
N THR A 35 5.47 -3.03 21.17
CA THR A 35 6.21 -3.33 22.39
C THR A 35 7.26 -2.25 22.64
N TYR A 36 7.62 -2.02 23.92
CA TYR A 36 8.70 -1.11 24.29
C TYR A 36 10.05 -1.51 23.69
N LYS A 37 10.20 -2.77 23.26
CA LYS A 37 11.43 -3.30 22.62
C LYS A 37 11.61 -2.76 21.21
N ASP A 38 10.51 -2.40 20.54
CA ASP A 38 10.51 -1.88 19.17
C ASP A 38 10.78 -0.37 19.12
N ALA A 39 10.91 0.28 20.29
CA ALA A 39 11.15 1.71 20.44
C ALA A 39 12.52 1.97 21.15
N PRO A 40 13.62 2.05 20.39
CA PRO A 40 14.96 2.20 20.96
C PRO A 40 15.16 3.52 21.73
N ASP A 41 14.45 4.57 21.34
CA ASP A 41 14.61 5.94 21.90
C ASP A 41 13.69 6.23 23.11
N LEU A 42 13.08 5.21 23.71
CA LEU A 42 12.24 5.40 24.90
C LEU A 42 13.08 5.91 26.09
N PRO A 43 12.54 6.90 26.83
CA PRO A 43 13.16 7.34 28.07
C PRO A 43 13.44 6.15 29.01
N PRO A 44 14.60 6.11 29.69
CA PRO A 44 14.98 4.99 30.57
C PRO A 44 13.91 4.66 31.61
N LYS A 45 13.27 5.68 32.16
CA LYS A 45 12.14 5.57 33.09
C LYS A 45 10.96 4.79 32.52
N ILE A 46 10.53 5.11 31.31
CA ILE A 46 9.40 4.47 30.65
C ILE A 46 9.76 3.01 30.30
N ARG A 47 11.00 2.80 29.85
CA ARG A 47 11.50 1.45 29.58
C ARG A 47 11.47 0.58 30.83
N LEU A 48 11.98 1.07 31.96
CA LEU A 48 11.96 0.36 33.23
C LEU A 48 10.54 -0.04 33.64
N LEU A 49 9.59 0.91 33.58
CA LEU A 49 8.19 0.65 33.91
C LEU A 49 7.60 -0.43 32.99
N CYS A 50 7.84 -0.35 31.69
CA CYS A 50 7.39 -1.36 30.74
C CYS A 50 8.02 -2.75 30.99
N GLU A 51 9.30 -2.80 31.41
CA GLU A 51 9.97 -4.04 31.78
C GLU A 51 9.34 -4.68 33.03
N ILE A 52 9.00 -3.88 34.05
CA ILE A 52 8.28 -4.35 35.24
C ILE A 52 6.92 -4.95 34.85
N LEU A 53 6.15 -4.27 34.00
CA LEU A 53 4.86 -4.75 33.54
C LEU A 53 4.97 -6.05 32.71
N ALA A 54 6.06 -6.20 31.97
CA ALA A 54 6.31 -7.37 31.13
C ALA A 54 6.92 -8.56 31.92
N SER A 55 7.44 -8.35 33.12
CA SER A 55 8.17 -9.36 33.91
C SER A 55 7.28 -10.48 34.48
N ALA A 56 5.93 -10.36 34.33
CA ALA A 56 4.97 -11.27 34.92
C ALA A 56 5.15 -11.45 36.47
N ALA A 57 5.60 -10.40 37.16
CA ALA A 57 5.72 -10.40 38.61
C ALA A 57 4.37 -10.77 39.25
N PRO A 58 4.35 -11.59 40.30
CA PRO A 58 3.11 -11.98 40.97
C PRO A 58 2.40 -10.78 41.60
N ASP A 59 3.14 -9.78 42.04
CA ASP A 59 2.64 -8.50 42.55
C ASP A 59 3.33 -7.35 41.78
N VAL A 60 2.62 -6.80 40.80
CA VAL A 60 3.12 -5.70 39.97
C VAL A 60 3.19 -4.40 40.78
N GLU A 61 2.27 -4.14 41.70
CA GLU A 61 2.22 -2.92 42.49
C GLU A 61 3.43 -2.87 43.46
N ALA A 62 3.77 -4.00 44.12
CA ALA A 62 4.96 -4.08 44.95
C ALA A 62 6.26 -3.85 44.14
N ALA A 63 6.37 -4.43 42.92
CA ALA A 63 7.55 -4.22 42.08
C ALA A 63 7.67 -2.77 41.59
N LEU A 64 6.56 -2.06 41.44
CA LEU A 64 6.53 -0.63 41.07
C LEU A 64 6.91 0.25 42.29
N ASP A 65 6.48 -0.12 43.51
CA ASP A 65 6.89 0.57 44.74
C ASP A 65 8.39 0.40 45.00
N ASP A 66 8.95 -0.80 44.81
CA ASP A 66 10.40 -1.07 44.97
C ASP A 66 11.26 -0.31 43.95
N ALA A 67 10.71 0.02 42.77
CA ALA A 67 11.43 0.80 41.79
C ALA A 67 11.57 2.27 42.13
N ASP A 68 10.84 2.79 43.12
CA ASP A 68 10.82 4.19 43.63
C ASP A 68 10.79 5.26 42.52
N VAL A 69 9.96 5.01 41.46
CA VAL A 69 9.88 5.88 40.29
C VAL A 69 8.63 6.75 40.35
N ARG A 70 8.81 8.07 40.40
CA ARG A 70 7.70 9.03 40.31
C ARG A 70 7.18 9.09 38.88
N VAL A 71 5.86 8.99 38.70
CA VAL A 71 5.20 9.05 37.38
C VAL A 71 4.31 10.28 37.28
N THR A 72 4.30 10.86 36.08
CA THR A 72 3.38 11.92 35.66
C THR A 72 2.26 11.33 34.80
N ALA A 73 1.21 12.10 34.55
CA ALA A 73 0.15 11.68 33.62
C ALA A 73 0.67 11.30 32.23
N ALA A 74 1.64 12.05 31.70
CA ALA A 74 2.27 11.75 30.41
C ALA A 74 3.05 10.42 30.42
N ASP A 75 3.72 10.10 31.54
CA ASP A 75 4.40 8.81 31.70
C ASP A 75 3.39 7.65 31.71
N VAL A 76 2.27 7.82 32.39
CA VAL A 76 1.19 6.81 32.43
C VAL A 76 0.66 6.53 31.03
N GLU A 77 0.38 7.57 30.25
CA GLU A 77 -0.07 7.43 28.87
C GLU A 77 0.96 6.70 28.01
N GLN A 78 2.24 7.05 28.16
CA GLN A 78 3.31 6.44 27.38
C GLN A 78 3.51 4.96 27.72
N VAL A 79 3.49 4.60 29.01
CA VAL A 79 3.59 3.19 29.45
C VAL A 79 2.40 2.37 28.98
N LEU A 80 1.17 2.89 29.09
CA LEU A 80 -0.03 2.18 28.62
C LEU A 80 0.01 1.87 27.13
N ARG A 81 0.55 2.76 26.29
CA ARG A 81 0.70 2.52 24.84
C ARG A 81 1.53 1.27 24.51
N TYR A 82 2.46 0.88 25.38
CA TYR A 82 3.31 -0.31 25.19
C TYR A 82 2.88 -1.51 26.04
N SER A 83 1.73 -1.41 26.74
CA SER A 83 1.28 -2.43 27.71
C SER A 83 0.14 -3.31 27.20
N TYR A 84 -0.21 -3.25 25.92
CA TYR A 84 -1.32 -3.99 25.33
C TYR A 84 -1.18 -5.52 25.48
N ALA A 85 0.04 -6.04 25.46
CA ALA A 85 0.31 -7.46 25.63
C ALA A 85 0.11 -7.93 27.11
N HIS A 86 0.03 -7.01 28.06
CA HIS A 86 -0.02 -7.31 29.50
C HIS A 86 -1.19 -6.59 30.19
N PRO A 87 -2.46 -6.87 29.79
CA PRO A 87 -3.63 -6.05 30.22
C PRO A 87 -3.82 -6.02 31.75
N ARG A 88 -3.52 -7.11 32.45
CA ARG A 88 -3.65 -7.15 33.92
C ARG A 88 -2.61 -6.25 34.59
N ALA A 89 -1.36 -6.29 34.12
CA ALA A 89 -0.30 -5.44 34.63
C ALA A 89 -0.56 -3.96 34.30
N ALA A 90 -1.10 -3.67 33.10
CA ALA A 90 -1.49 -2.33 32.70
C ALA A 90 -2.56 -1.72 33.62
N ILE A 91 -3.58 -2.51 34.03
CA ILE A 91 -4.62 -2.07 34.96
C ILE A 91 -4.03 -1.84 36.36
N ALA A 92 -3.16 -2.77 36.83
CA ALA A 92 -2.50 -2.63 38.12
C ALA A 92 -1.63 -1.35 38.14
N PHE A 93 -0.84 -1.12 37.10
CA PHE A 93 -0.06 0.10 36.93
C PHE A 93 -0.91 1.37 36.93
N PHE A 94 -2.01 1.37 36.16
CA PHE A 94 -2.92 2.50 36.11
C PHE A 94 -3.50 2.84 37.49
N ARG A 95 -3.95 1.83 38.25
CA ARG A 95 -4.43 2.02 39.63
C ARG A 95 -3.33 2.52 40.57
N TRP A 96 -2.16 1.87 40.53
CA TRP A 96 -1.00 2.26 41.34
C TRP A 96 -0.59 3.72 41.08
N ALA A 97 -0.48 4.12 39.83
CA ALA A 97 -0.13 5.49 39.45
C ALA A 97 -1.16 6.50 39.98
N GLY A 98 -2.46 6.18 39.88
CA GLY A 98 -3.52 7.01 40.45
C GLY A 98 -3.41 7.16 41.97
N HIS A 99 -3.22 6.07 42.69
CA HIS A 99 -3.14 6.08 44.15
C HIS A 99 -1.87 6.75 44.68
N ARG A 100 -0.72 6.49 44.06
CA ARG A 100 0.57 6.91 44.60
C ARG A 100 1.02 8.29 44.12
N HIS A 101 0.66 8.68 42.89
CA HIS A 101 1.29 9.82 42.24
C HIS A 101 0.32 10.89 41.73
N LEU A 102 -0.89 10.50 41.29
CA LEU A 102 -1.81 11.39 40.59
C LEU A 102 -3.05 11.80 41.42
N GLY A 103 -3.13 11.41 42.73
CA GLY A 103 -4.26 11.75 43.56
C GLY A 103 -5.63 11.27 42.99
N HIS A 104 -5.60 10.16 42.23
CA HIS A 104 -6.74 9.60 41.49
C HIS A 104 -7.17 10.39 40.23
N GLU A 105 -6.45 11.41 39.82
CA GLU A 105 -6.76 12.24 38.66
C GLU A 105 -6.02 11.73 37.41
N HIS A 106 -6.62 10.80 36.71
CA HIS A 106 -6.12 10.36 35.40
C HIS A 106 -6.69 11.21 34.28
N THR A 107 -5.94 11.36 33.18
CA THR A 107 -6.41 12.06 31.98
C THR A 107 -7.51 11.25 31.26
N PRO A 108 -8.45 11.90 30.56
CA PRO A 108 -9.40 11.20 29.69
C PRO A 108 -8.73 10.27 28.69
N TYR A 109 -7.54 10.65 28.23
CA TYR A 109 -6.79 9.84 27.26
C TYR A 109 -6.23 8.54 27.90
N SER A 110 -5.68 8.61 29.10
CA SER A 110 -5.20 7.40 29.78
C SER A 110 -6.35 6.43 30.14
N TRP A 111 -7.54 6.94 30.48
CA TRP A 111 -8.74 6.13 30.61
C TRP A 111 -9.14 5.45 29.31
N ASN A 112 -9.12 6.17 28.18
CA ASN A 112 -9.40 5.61 26.87
C ASN A 112 -8.40 4.53 26.47
N LEU A 113 -7.10 4.68 26.81
CA LEU A 113 -6.10 3.63 26.60
C LEU A 113 -6.42 2.36 27.40
N VAL A 114 -6.86 2.49 28.66
CA VAL A 114 -7.31 1.33 29.46
C VAL A 114 -8.51 0.64 28.82
N VAL A 115 -9.52 1.39 28.37
CA VAL A 115 -10.66 0.83 27.67
C VAL A 115 -10.22 0.09 26.39
N ASP A 116 -9.33 0.66 25.61
CA ASP A 116 -8.82 0.06 24.38
C ASP A 116 -7.98 -1.20 24.66
N ILE A 117 -7.10 -1.17 25.67
CA ILE A 117 -6.33 -2.34 26.12
C ILE A 117 -7.28 -3.49 26.52
N LEU A 118 -8.30 -3.19 27.32
CA LEU A 118 -9.28 -4.20 27.75
C LEU A 118 -10.06 -4.77 26.57
N GLY A 119 -10.53 -3.90 25.69
CA GLY A 119 -11.32 -4.29 24.53
C GLY A 119 -10.53 -5.17 23.55
N LYS A 120 -9.32 -4.79 23.18
CA LYS A 120 -8.43 -5.56 22.29
C LYS A 120 -8.01 -6.91 22.87
N ASN A 121 -8.00 -7.02 24.20
CA ASN A 121 -7.77 -8.29 24.90
C ASN A 121 -9.06 -9.06 25.20
N ARG A 122 -10.23 -8.62 24.68
CA ARG A 122 -11.54 -9.24 24.86
C ARG A 122 -11.99 -9.34 26.32
N LEU A 123 -11.52 -8.45 27.18
CA LEU A 123 -11.89 -8.34 28.60
C LEU A 123 -13.09 -7.40 28.73
N PHE A 124 -14.26 -7.81 28.20
CA PHE A 124 -15.41 -6.95 28.04
C PHE A 124 -16.13 -6.59 29.35
N GLU A 125 -16.12 -7.49 30.36
CA GLU A 125 -16.69 -7.16 31.68
C GLU A 125 -15.84 -6.08 32.39
N PRO A 126 -14.51 -6.21 32.55
CA PRO A 126 -13.68 -5.13 33.09
C PRO A 126 -13.77 -3.83 32.27
N MET A 127 -13.94 -3.92 30.94
CA MET A 127 -14.16 -2.74 30.11
C MET A 127 -15.45 -2.01 30.48
N ARG A 128 -16.57 -2.73 30.74
CA ARG A 128 -17.84 -2.13 31.19
C ARG A 128 -17.71 -1.46 32.56
N ASP A 129 -16.99 -2.10 33.49
CA ASP A 129 -16.73 -1.53 34.79
C ASP A 129 -15.92 -0.23 34.71
N THR A 130 -14.96 -0.21 33.78
CA THR A 130 -14.18 0.98 33.47
C THR A 130 -15.04 2.11 32.92
N LEU A 131 -15.96 1.80 31.99
CA LEU A 131 -16.94 2.80 31.49
C LEU A 131 -17.84 3.34 32.62
N GLY A 132 -18.23 2.49 33.54
CA GLY A 132 -18.97 2.90 34.74
C GLY A 132 -18.18 3.89 35.59
N SER A 133 -16.91 3.64 35.80
CA SER A 133 -15.97 4.53 36.52
C SER A 133 -15.77 5.86 35.81
N MET A 134 -15.57 5.83 34.49
CA MET A 134 -15.42 7.03 33.66
C MET A 134 -16.70 7.88 33.69
N ARG A 135 -17.88 7.23 33.67
CA ARG A 135 -19.17 7.93 33.79
C ARG A 135 -19.28 8.73 35.08
N THR A 136 -18.91 8.13 36.23
CA THR A 136 -18.99 8.81 37.52
C THR A 136 -18.05 10.03 37.62
N GLN A 137 -17.00 10.05 36.82
CA GLN A 137 -16.02 11.15 36.74
C GLN A 137 -16.32 12.14 35.58
N GLY A 138 -17.35 11.88 34.78
CA GLY A 138 -17.69 12.74 33.62
C GLY A 138 -16.67 12.71 32.49
N LEU A 139 -15.91 11.62 32.34
CA LEU A 139 -14.81 11.48 31.38
C LEU A 139 -15.17 10.74 30.09
N LEU A 140 -16.42 10.30 29.97
CA LEU A 140 -16.88 9.61 28.75
C LEU A 140 -16.95 10.56 27.55
N SER A 141 -16.54 10.06 26.40
CA SER A 141 -16.57 10.80 25.14
C SER A 141 -16.89 9.87 23.97
N LEU A 142 -17.17 10.44 22.80
CA LEU A 142 -17.34 9.65 21.57
C LEU A 142 -16.09 8.80 21.26
N ALA A 143 -14.88 9.30 21.55
CA ALA A 143 -13.64 8.54 21.36
C ALA A 143 -13.60 7.27 22.22
N THR A 144 -14.18 7.32 23.44
CA THR A 144 -14.32 6.13 24.30
C THR A 144 -15.20 5.09 23.64
N PHE A 145 -16.37 5.50 23.12
CA PHE A 145 -17.29 4.58 22.44
C PHE A 145 -16.75 4.07 21.11
N ALA A 146 -15.96 4.86 20.38
CA ALA A 146 -15.27 4.41 19.18
C ALA A 146 -14.33 3.22 19.47
N SER A 147 -13.54 3.27 20.55
CA SER A 147 -12.71 2.14 20.99
C SER A 147 -13.56 0.92 21.39
N VAL A 148 -14.68 1.14 22.07
CA VAL A 148 -15.62 0.06 22.46
C VAL A 148 -16.21 -0.59 21.21
N PHE A 149 -16.73 0.20 20.27
CA PHE A 149 -17.31 -0.31 19.01
C PHE A 149 -16.27 -1.10 18.21
N SER A 150 -15.06 -0.56 18.05
CA SER A 150 -13.97 -1.22 17.33
C SER A 150 -13.61 -2.58 17.97
N SER A 151 -13.50 -2.62 19.30
CA SER A 151 -13.14 -3.84 20.03
C SER A 151 -14.23 -4.90 19.95
N LEU A 152 -15.50 -4.50 20.06
CA LEU A 152 -16.65 -5.41 19.95
C LEU A 152 -16.88 -5.85 18.50
N ALA A 153 -16.67 -4.98 17.52
CA ALA A 153 -16.79 -5.33 16.10
C ALA A 153 -15.77 -6.41 15.71
N ALA A 154 -14.54 -6.33 16.23
CA ALA A 154 -13.48 -7.32 15.99
C ALA A 154 -13.71 -8.65 16.72
N ALA A 155 -14.65 -8.74 17.64
CA ALA A 155 -14.91 -9.94 18.44
C ALA A 155 -16.13 -10.71 17.90
N PRO A 156 -15.94 -11.99 17.47
CA PRO A 156 -17.06 -12.81 17.00
C PRO A 156 -18.14 -12.96 18.06
N GLY A 157 -19.41 -12.87 17.64
CA GLY A 157 -20.57 -13.02 18.52
C GLY A 157 -20.88 -11.82 19.42
N SER A 158 -20.06 -10.76 19.39
CA SER A 158 -20.33 -9.51 20.11
C SER A 158 -21.22 -8.58 19.28
N SER A 159 -22.02 -7.77 19.94
CA SER A 159 -22.91 -6.81 19.29
C SER A 159 -22.59 -5.37 19.69
N PRO A 160 -21.79 -4.65 18.88
CA PRO A 160 -21.54 -3.22 19.08
C PRO A 160 -22.84 -2.40 19.08
N LEU A 161 -23.82 -2.82 18.28
CA LEU A 161 -25.13 -2.17 18.17
C LEU A 161 -25.86 -2.10 19.53
N LYS A 162 -25.76 -3.15 20.38
CA LYS A 162 -26.31 -3.11 21.72
C LYS A 162 -25.73 -1.99 22.58
N VAL A 163 -24.43 -1.78 22.47
CA VAL A 163 -23.74 -0.70 23.20
C VAL A 163 -24.20 0.67 22.68
N PHE A 164 -24.36 0.82 21.37
CA PHE A 164 -24.92 2.05 20.78
C PHE A 164 -26.31 2.34 21.35
N VAL A 165 -27.19 1.35 21.40
CA VAL A 165 -28.53 1.48 22.01
C VAL A 165 -28.45 1.85 23.49
N GLU A 166 -27.43 1.36 24.21
CA GLU A 166 -27.24 1.62 25.64
C GLU A 166 -26.51 2.94 25.96
N MET A 167 -25.96 3.69 24.96
CA MET A 167 -25.25 4.94 25.19
C MET A 167 -25.94 5.95 26.11
N PRO A 168 -27.30 6.15 26.07
CA PRO A 168 -27.99 7.05 26.99
C PRO A 168 -27.86 6.64 28.44
N ARG A 169 -27.73 5.34 28.76
CA ARG A 169 -27.48 4.86 30.13
C ARG A 169 -26.14 5.37 30.69
N TYR A 170 -25.22 5.73 29.81
CA TYR A 170 -23.93 6.31 30.15
C TYR A 170 -23.93 7.83 30.07
N GLY A 171 -25.05 8.46 29.74
CA GLY A 171 -25.19 9.91 29.61
C GLY A 171 -24.66 10.44 28.26
N MET A 172 -24.53 9.56 27.26
CA MET A 172 -24.06 9.92 25.92
C MET A 172 -25.23 9.90 24.93
N GLU A 173 -25.25 10.89 24.03
CA GLU A 173 -26.27 10.96 22.98
C GLU A 173 -25.97 9.96 21.85
N ARG A 174 -27.05 9.49 21.23
CA ARG A 174 -26.97 8.66 20.00
C ARG A 174 -27.18 9.54 18.78
N ASP A 175 -26.22 10.40 18.54
CA ASP A 175 -26.21 11.33 17.39
C ASP A 175 -25.64 10.69 16.12
N THR A 176 -25.61 11.44 15.03
CA THR A 176 -25.06 10.96 13.76
C THR A 176 -23.54 10.68 13.84
N PRO A 177 -22.70 11.48 14.52
CA PRO A 177 -21.31 11.11 14.77
C PRO A 177 -21.12 9.78 15.51
N ALA A 178 -21.98 9.47 16.49
CA ALA A 178 -21.94 8.18 17.18
C ALA A 178 -22.35 7.01 16.26
N LEU A 179 -23.36 7.23 15.41
CA LEU A 179 -23.74 6.26 14.37
C LEU A 179 -22.58 6.03 13.38
N ASN A 180 -21.98 7.09 12.88
CA ASN A 180 -20.85 7.00 11.94
C ASN A 180 -19.64 6.26 12.55
N SER A 181 -19.39 6.46 13.85
CA SER A 181 -18.36 5.72 14.58
C SER A 181 -18.67 4.21 14.66
N LEU A 182 -19.93 3.84 14.92
CA LEU A 182 -20.40 2.45 14.92
C LEU A 182 -20.28 1.81 13.53
N LEU A 183 -20.77 2.49 12.49
CA LEU A 183 -20.71 2.03 11.10
C LEU A 183 -19.25 1.79 10.66
N SER A 184 -18.37 2.76 10.93
CA SER A 184 -16.95 2.65 10.62
C SER A 184 -16.27 1.46 11.31
N ALA A 185 -16.60 1.19 12.58
CA ALA A 185 -16.09 0.04 13.32
C ALA A 185 -16.55 -1.29 12.70
N LEU A 186 -17.82 -1.38 12.32
CA LEU A 186 -18.41 -2.58 11.72
C LEU A 186 -17.87 -2.83 10.31
N CYS A 187 -17.77 -1.80 9.46
CA CYS A 187 -17.22 -1.92 8.11
C CYS A 187 -15.75 -2.34 8.13
N ARG A 188 -14.92 -1.75 9.01
CA ARG A 188 -13.50 -2.18 9.17
C ARG A 188 -13.36 -3.61 9.67
N ALA A 189 -14.33 -4.12 10.41
CA ALA A 189 -14.36 -5.52 10.84
C ALA A 189 -14.97 -6.47 9.80
N ASN A 190 -15.25 -5.99 8.59
CA ASN A 190 -15.93 -6.73 7.52
C ASN A 190 -17.30 -7.28 7.92
N ARG A 191 -18.05 -6.51 8.72
CA ARG A 191 -19.40 -6.84 9.21
C ARG A 191 -20.46 -5.93 8.58
N LEU A 192 -20.51 -5.95 7.26
CA LEU A 192 -21.35 -5.05 6.46
C LEU A 192 -22.85 -5.24 6.74
N ASP A 193 -23.30 -6.48 6.92
CA ASP A 193 -24.71 -6.77 7.24
C ASP A 193 -25.12 -6.16 8.59
N ASP A 194 -24.25 -6.23 9.59
CA ASP A 194 -24.48 -5.60 10.89
C ASP A 194 -24.48 -4.07 10.79
N ALA A 195 -23.61 -3.50 9.96
CA ALA A 195 -23.59 -2.07 9.71
C ALA A 195 -24.89 -1.59 9.06
N ARG A 196 -25.39 -2.31 8.06
CA ARG A 196 -26.68 -2.01 7.44
C ARG A 196 -27.84 -2.15 8.43
N ALA A 197 -27.84 -3.20 9.25
CA ALA A 197 -28.86 -3.40 10.27
C ALA A 197 -28.86 -2.30 11.34
N ALA A 198 -27.77 -1.58 11.54
CA ALA A 198 -27.71 -0.47 12.48
C ALA A 198 -28.53 0.76 12.04
N ILE A 199 -28.69 1.00 10.74
CA ILE A 199 -29.42 2.15 10.19
C ILE A 199 -30.88 2.18 10.64
N PRO A 200 -31.71 1.15 10.39
CA PRO A 200 -33.10 1.15 10.83
C PRO A 200 -33.25 1.23 12.36
N VAL A 201 -32.33 0.62 13.12
CA VAL A 201 -32.33 0.70 14.57
C VAL A 201 -32.04 2.12 15.06
N ALA A 202 -31.06 2.80 14.48
CA ALA A 202 -30.73 4.18 14.79
C ALA A 202 -31.91 5.12 14.50
N ARG A 203 -32.62 4.93 13.38
CA ARG A 203 -33.80 5.71 13.04
C ARG A 203 -34.96 5.44 14.02
N ALA A 204 -35.25 4.19 14.33
CA ALA A 204 -36.41 3.80 15.15
C ALA A 204 -36.22 4.15 16.62
N GLU A 205 -35.04 3.86 17.20
CA GLU A 205 -34.81 3.98 18.63
C GLU A 205 -34.19 5.30 19.08
N ALA A 206 -33.45 5.96 18.18
CA ALA A 206 -32.76 7.21 18.50
C ALA A 206 -33.27 8.43 17.73
N GLY A 207 -34.08 8.23 16.68
CA GLY A 207 -34.44 9.30 15.76
C GLY A 207 -33.24 9.81 14.93
N THR A 208 -32.10 9.12 15.03
CA THR A 208 -30.87 9.50 14.34
C THR A 208 -30.99 9.20 12.85
N ARG A 209 -30.73 10.22 12.03
CA ARG A 209 -30.76 10.08 10.57
C ARG A 209 -29.35 9.95 10.03
N PRO A 210 -29.10 8.96 9.17
CA PRO A 210 -27.85 8.90 8.41
C PRO A 210 -27.65 10.16 7.58
N ASP A 211 -26.42 10.61 7.50
CA ASP A 211 -25.97 11.73 6.66
C ASP A 211 -25.12 11.23 5.47
N ALA A 212 -24.52 12.16 4.73
CA ALA A 212 -23.64 11.85 3.61
C ALA A 212 -22.44 10.98 4.03
N ASP A 213 -21.84 11.27 5.21
CA ASP A 213 -20.72 10.49 5.75
C ASP A 213 -21.15 9.08 6.14
N SER A 214 -22.35 8.88 6.67
CA SER A 214 -22.91 7.56 6.98
C SER A 214 -22.93 6.65 5.75
N TYR A 215 -23.41 7.18 4.64
CA TYR A 215 -23.49 6.44 3.37
C TYR A 215 -22.12 6.25 2.72
N ALA A 216 -21.22 7.23 2.83
CA ALA A 216 -19.85 7.08 2.37
C ALA A 216 -19.13 5.93 3.11
N ILE A 217 -19.26 5.86 4.43
CA ILE A 217 -18.71 4.76 5.26
C ILE A 217 -19.27 3.40 4.84
N LEU A 218 -20.58 3.30 4.57
CA LEU A 218 -21.21 2.06 4.14
C LEU A 218 -20.71 1.64 2.75
N LEU A 219 -20.57 2.58 1.81
CA LEU A 219 -20.07 2.30 0.46
C LEU A 219 -18.59 1.93 0.47
N GLU A 220 -17.76 2.55 1.34
CA GLU A 220 -16.39 2.09 1.60
C GLU A 220 -16.35 0.66 2.17
N GLY A 221 -17.32 0.32 3.03
CA GLY A 221 -17.50 -1.04 3.52
C GLY A 221 -17.85 -2.03 2.41
N CYS A 222 -18.70 -1.63 1.45
CA CYS A 222 -19.03 -2.43 0.27
C CYS A 222 -17.79 -2.63 -0.63
N GLU A 223 -16.99 -1.58 -0.84
CA GLU A 223 -15.74 -1.62 -1.59
C GLU A 223 -14.77 -2.63 -0.96
N ALA A 224 -14.55 -2.54 0.36
CA ALA A 224 -13.68 -3.45 1.09
C ALA A 224 -14.16 -4.92 1.05
N ALA A 225 -15.48 -5.14 1.02
CA ALA A 225 -16.10 -6.46 0.90
C ALA A 225 -16.17 -6.97 -0.54
N GLY A 226 -16.00 -6.12 -1.54
CA GLY A 226 -16.19 -6.44 -2.96
C GLY A 226 -17.65 -6.73 -3.34
N ASP A 227 -18.63 -6.29 -2.53
CA ASP A 227 -20.06 -6.60 -2.75
C ASP A 227 -20.77 -5.50 -3.56
N SER A 228 -20.70 -5.64 -4.89
CA SER A 228 -21.35 -4.70 -5.80
C SER A 228 -22.88 -4.73 -5.73
N ARG A 229 -23.50 -5.85 -5.30
CA ARG A 229 -24.95 -5.94 -5.13
C ARG A 229 -25.39 -5.06 -3.97
N VAL A 230 -24.74 -5.21 -2.82
CA VAL A 230 -25.05 -4.39 -1.64
C VAL A 230 -24.71 -2.93 -1.90
N ALA A 231 -23.62 -2.63 -2.64
CA ALA A 231 -23.28 -1.26 -3.01
C ALA A 231 -24.41 -0.55 -3.76
N ARG A 232 -25.08 -1.24 -4.70
CA ARG A 232 -26.26 -0.67 -5.42
C ARG A 232 -27.40 -0.36 -4.47
N GLU A 233 -27.73 -1.30 -3.57
CA GLU A 233 -28.81 -1.12 -2.59
C GLU A 233 -28.54 0.08 -1.67
N VAL A 234 -27.30 0.22 -1.18
CA VAL A 234 -26.87 1.34 -0.33
C VAL A 234 -26.88 2.66 -1.09
N PHE A 235 -26.42 2.65 -2.35
CA PHE A 235 -26.44 3.84 -3.21
C PHE A 235 -27.86 4.32 -3.48
N ASP A 236 -28.78 3.41 -3.81
CA ASP A 236 -30.19 3.74 -4.05
C ASP A 236 -30.85 4.28 -2.77
N GLU A 237 -30.54 3.70 -1.59
CA GLU A 237 -31.02 4.20 -0.31
C GLU A 237 -30.48 5.61 -0.02
N MET A 238 -29.20 5.86 -0.28
CA MET A 238 -28.56 7.18 -0.14
C MET A 238 -29.27 8.22 -0.99
N VAL A 239 -29.43 7.94 -2.29
CA VAL A 239 -30.11 8.88 -3.22
C VAL A 239 -31.54 9.15 -2.81
N HIS A 240 -32.26 8.13 -2.29
CA HIS A 240 -33.62 8.31 -1.79
C HIS A 240 -33.68 9.14 -0.50
N ALA A 241 -32.72 8.95 0.41
CA ALA A 241 -32.74 9.56 1.73
C ALA A 241 -32.21 11.00 1.76
N ILE A 242 -31.13 11.29 1.06
CA ILE A 242 -30.44 12.58 1.06
C ILE A 242 -30.29 13.23 -0.33
N GLY A 243 -30.61 12.51 -1.40
CA GLY A 243 -30.45 13.02 -2.78
C GLY A 243 -29.02 12.93 -3.28
N PHE A 244 -28.76 13.70 -4.36
CA PHE A 244 -27.42 13.86 -4.92
C PHE A 244 -26.74 15.07 -4.28
N ASP A 245 -25.61 14.83 -3.63
CA ASP A 245 -24.79 15.87 -3.00
C ASP A 245 -23.43 15.94 -3.71
N PRO A 246 -23.12 17.04 -4.43
CA PRO A 246 -21.84 17.18 -5.14
C PRO A 246 -20.60 17.04 -4.25
N ASP A 247 -20.73 17.35 -2.96
CA ASP A 247 -19.61 17.28 -2.02
C ASP A 247 -19.35 15.86 -1.51
N ASN A 248 -20.28 14.91 -1.75
CA ASN A 248 -20.13 13.51 -1.30
C ASN A 248 -19.28 12.66 -2.26
N VAL A 249 -18.13 13.20 -2.67
CA VAL A 249 -17.15 12.53 -3.54
C VAL A 249 -16.74 11.14 -3.03
N PRO A 250 -16.46 10.92 -1.72
CA PRO A 250 -16.06 9.61 -1.22
C PRO A 250 -17.09 8.50 -1.47
N ALA A 251 -18.39 8.81 -1.34
CA ALA A 251 -19.46 7.85 -1.59
C ALA A 251 -19.49 7.42 -3.07
N TYR A 252 -19.41 8.37 -3.99
CA TYR A 252 -19.42 8.10 -5.43
C TYR A 252 -18.18 7.36 -5.87
N ASP A 253 -17.03 7.71 -5.29
CA ASP A 253 -15.73 7.08 -5.57
C ASP A 253 -15.75 5.60 -5.18
N SER A 254 -16.12 5.29 -3.93
CA SER A 254 -16.22 3.92 -3.45
C SER A 254 -17.29 3.10 -4.17
N PHE A 255 -18.46 3.71 -4.45
CA PHE A 255 -19.53 3.02 -5.19
C PHE A 255 -19.08 2.59 -6.58
N LEU A 256 -18.58 3.54 -7.38
CA LEU A 256 -18.17 3.24 -8.74
C LEU A 256 -16.93 2.34 -8.81
N THR A 257 -15.99 2.50 -7.87
CA THR A 257 -14.84 1.59 -7.74
C THR A 257 -15.29 0.16 -7.47
N THR A 258 -16.26 -0.02 -6.58
CA THR A 258 -16.85 -1.35 -6.28
C THR A 258 -17.50 -1.97 -7.52
N LEU A 259 -18.22 -1.18 -8.31
CA LEU A 259 -18.82 -1.67 -9.55
C LEU A 259 -17.76 -2.12 -10.55
N VAL A 260 -16.76 -1.28 -10.85
CA VAL A 260 -15.69 -1.58 -11.82
C VAL A 260 -14.88 -2.79 -11.40
N SER A 261 -14.65 -2.97 -10.11
CA SER A 261 -13.85 -4.07 -9.55
C SER A 261 -14.61 -5.41 -9.48
N SER A 262 -15.89 -5.43 -9.85
CA SER A 262 -16.69 -6.67 -9.81
C SER A 262 -16.36 -7.57 -11.00
N ASP A 263 -16.42 -8.89 -10.80
CA ASP A 263 -16.14 -9.90 -11.84
C ASP A 263 -17.23 -9.98 -12.95
N SER A 264 -18.18 -9.04 -13.00
CA SER A 264 -19.23 -9.03 -14.01
C SER A 264 -18.73 -8.52 -15.36
N PRO A 265 -19.07 -9.13 -16.47
CA PRO A 265 -18.72 -8.63 -17.81
C PRO A 265 -19.40 -7.27 -18.13
N THR A 266 -20.44 -6.90 -17.37
CA THR A 266 -21.13 -5.61 -17.51
C THR A 266 -20.65 -4.56 -16.49
N ALA A 267 -19.67 -4.89 -15.66
CA ALA A 267 -19.17 -4.03 -14.57
C ALA A 267 -18.77 -2.62 -15.06
N LEU A 268 -17.87 -2.58 -16.02
CA LEU A 268 -17.35 -1.33 -16.56
C LEU A 268 -18.42 -0.51 -17.31
N PRO A 269 -19.22 -1.08 -18.26
CA PRO A 269 -20.33 -0.36 -18.87
C PRO A 269 -21.34 0.21 -17.87
N GLU A 270 -21.72 -0.56 -16.87
CA GLU A 270 -22.64 -0.12 -15.81
C GLU A 270 -22.06 1.05 -15.01
N ALA A 271 -20.80 0.95 -14.58
CA ALA A 271 -20.13 2.04 -13.86
C ALA A 271 -20.07 3.34 -14.69
N MET A 272 -19.83 3.22 -16.00
CA MET A 272 -19.83 4.38 -16.91
C MET A 272 -21.22 4.99 -17.10
N GLU A 273 -22.31 4.20 -17.06
CA GLU A 273 -23.68 4.71 -17.04
C GLU A 273 -23.96 5.51 -15.78
N TYR A 274 -23.58 5.00 -14.60
CA TYR A 274 -23.70 5.73 -13.34
C TYR A 274 -22.84 7.00 -13.34
N LEU A 275 -21.62 6.96 -13.87
CA LEU A 275 -20.77 8.14 -14.01
C LEU A 275 -21.48 9.24 -14.84
N ALA A 276 -22.13 8.86 -15.94
CA ALA A 276 -22.89 9.78 -16.77
C ALA A 276 -24.11 10.37 -16.04
N VAL A 277 -24.77 9.60 -15.17
CA VAL A 277 -25.87 10.11 -14.31
C VAL A 277 -25.32 11.09 -13.29
N LEU A 278 -24.25 10.76 -12.59
CA LEU A 278 -23.60 11.62 -11.60
C LEU A 278 -23.13 12.94 -12.22
N SER A 279 -22.46 12.89 -13.36
CA SER A 279 -21.96 14.07 -14.06
C SER A 279 -23.10 15.03 -14.45
N ARG A 280 -24.25 14.51 -14.89
CA ARG A 280 -25.45 15.33 -15.20
C ARG A 280 -26.04 16.01 -13.94
N ARG A 281 -25.74 15.50 -12.74
CA ARG A 281 -26.17 16.05 -11.45
C ARG A 281 -25.11 16.95 -10.82
N GLY A 282 -23.99 17.17 -11.49
CA GLY A 282 -22.86 17.93 -10.94
C GLY A 282 -22.04 17.17 -9.91
N CYS A 283 -22.29 15.85 -9.76
CA CYS A 283 -21.55 14.97 -8.87
C CYS A 283 -20.41 14.29 -9.61
N SER A 284 -19.31 14.01 -8.93
CA SER A 284 -18.20 13.27 -9.52
C SER A 284 -17.54 12.33 -8.50
N PRO A 285 -17.06 11.16 -8.95
CA PRO A 285 -16.18 10.32 -8.14
C PRO A 285 -14.79 10.93 -8.03
N GLY A 286 -13.94 10.34 -7.18
CA GLY A 286 -12.57 10.74 -6.95
C GLY A 286 -11.56 9.94 -7.77
N GLU A 287 -10.35 9.91 -7.24
CA GLU A 287 -9.17 9.34 -7.88
C GLU A 287 -9.20 7.80 -7.91
N LYS A 288 -9.77 7.15 -6.88
CA LYS A 288 -9.82 5.67 -6.81
C LYS A 288 -10.59 5.09 -7.99
N PHE A 289 -11.77 5.65 -8.27
CA PHE A 289 -12.57 5.23 -9.42
C PHE A 289 -11.85 5.51 -10.74
N PHE A 290 -11.23 6.69 -10.89
CA PHE A 290 -10.51 7.04 -12.11
C PHE A 290 -9.41 6.00 -12.40
N ARG A 291 -8.61 5.64 -11.40
CA ARG A 291 -7.58 4.60 -11.50
C ARG A 291 -8.18 3.25 -11.89
N ALA A 292 -9.18 2.78 -11.15
CA ALA A 292 -9.82 1.50 -11.41
C ALA A 292 -10.43 1.41 -12.82
N ALA A 293 -11.06 2.50 -13.27
CA ALA A 293 -11.66 2.56 -14.60
C ALA A 293 -10.59 2.59 -15.71
N LEU A 294 -9.47 3.28 -15.54
CA LEU A 294 -8.35 3.25 -16.47
C LEU A 294 -7.77 1.83 -16.62
N ASP A 295 -7.54 1.14 -15.50
CA ASP A 295 -7.04 -0.24 -15.49
C ASP A 295 -8.04 -1.21 -16.16
N ALA A 296 -9.33 -1.02 -15.93
CA ALA A 296 -10.38 -1.80 -16.60
C ALA A 296 -10.38 -1.56 -18.11
N HIS A 297 -10.25 -0.32 -18.58
CA HIS A 297 -10.14 0.00 -20.01
C HIS A 297 -8.84 -0.55 -20.64
N LEU A 298 -7.73 -0.57 -19.88
CA LEU A 298 -6.49 -1.23 -20.33
C LEU A 298 -6.72 -2.72 -20.58
N ASN A 299 -7.34 -3.40 -19.63
CA ASN A 299 -7.65 -4.84 -19.74
C ASN A 299 -8.60 -5.14 -20.90
N ALA A 300 -9.60 -4.27 -21.12
CA ALA A 300 -10.54 -4.34 -22.25
C ALA A 300 -9.94 -3.85 -23.57
N ARG A 301 -8.76 -3.22 -23.57
CA ARG A 301 -8.12 -2.56 -24.72
C ARG A 301 -9.00 -1.47 -25.38
N GLU A 302 -9.73 -0.74 -24.57
CA GLU A 302 -10.67 0.30 -25.00
C GLU A 302 -10.03 1.70 -24.93
N LEU A 303 -9.03 1.96 -25.80
CA LEU A 303 -8.28 3.22 -25.81
C LEU A 303 -9.18 4.45 -25.90
N HIS A 304 -10.19 4.43 -26.76
CA HIS A 304 -11.03 5.62 -26.96
C HIS A 304 -11.77 6.00 -25.68
N ALA A 305 -12.35 5.02 -24.99
CA ALA A 305 -13.04 5.25 -23.71
C ALA A 305 -12.07 5.75 -22.62
N ALA A 306 -10.88 5.15 -22.54
CA ALA A 306 -9.84 5.60 -21.62
C ALA A 306 -9.39 7.05 -21.89
N MET A 307 -9.25 7.44 -23.16
CA MET A 307 -8.91 8.83 -23.54
C MET A 307 -10.02 9.82 -23.18
N VAL A 308 -11.28 9.46 -23.39
CA VAL A 308 -12.42 10.29 -22.97
C VAL A 308 -12.44 10.47 -21.46
N LEU A 309 -12.20 9.40 -20.73
CA LEU A 309 -12.11 9.44 -19.27
C LEU A 309 -10.93 10.30 -18.81
N TRP A 310 -9.77 10.16 -19.44
CA TRP A 310 -8.58 10.97 -19.16
C TRP A 310 -8.84 12.46 -19.39
N ASP A 311 -9.43 12.82 -20.55
CA ASP A 311 -9.76 14.21 -20.86
C ASP A 311 -10.75 14.81 -19.86
N ASP A 312 -11.72 14.01 -19.39
CA ASP A 312 -12.68 14.49 -18.38
C ASP A 312 -12.02 14.73 -17.02
N PHE A 313 -11.25 13.77 -16.50
CA PHE A 313 -10.66 13.88 -15.16
C PHE A 313 -9.42 14.79 -15.12
N VAL A 314 -8.50 14.61 -16.06
CA VAL A 314 -7.25 15.36 -16.11
C VAL A 314 -7.45 16.70 -16.82
N GLY A 315 -8.02 16.67 -18.05
CA GLY A 315 -8.16 17.86 -18.88
C GLY A 315 -9.18 18.86 -18.35
N ARG A 316 -10.37 18.42 -17.92
CA ARG A 316 -11.46 19.31 -17.52
C ARG A 316 -11.53 19.58 -16.04
N ARG A 317 -11.29 18.55 -15.20
CA ARG A 317 -11.39 18.65 -13.73
C ARG A 317 -10.07 18.99 -13.07
N GLY A 318 -8.94 18.95 -13.83
CA GLY A 318 -7.61 19.29 -13.34
C GLY A 318 -7.04 18.31 -12.32
N LEU A 319 -7.47 17.03 -12.36
CA LEU A 319 -6.86 16.00 -11.55
C LEU A 319 -5.42 15.81 -12.00
N ILE A 320 -4.49 15.79 -11.07
CA ILE A 320 -3.08 15.45 -11.35
C ILE A 320 -2.94 13.95 -11.24
N PRO A 321 -2.69 13.24 -12.36
CA PRO A 321 -2.54 11.78 -12.32
C PRO A 321 -1.29 11.38 -11.55
N ASP A 322 -1.35 10.24 -10.89
CA ASP A 322 -0.18 9.64 -10.29
C ASP A 322 0.65 8.82 -11.30
N LYS A 323 1.74 8.26 -10.84
CA LYS A 323 2.67 7.47 -11.66
C LYS A 323 1.98 6.24 -12.28
N GLU A 324 1.15 5.55 -11.52
CA GLU A 324 0.44 4.36 -11.97
C GLU A 324 -0.55 4.68 -13.09
N MET A 325 -1.28 5.77 -12.98
CA MET A 325 -2.21 6.23 -14.01
C MET A 325 -1.49 6.58 -15.32
N TYR A 326 -0.36 7.29 -15.24
CA TYR A 326 0.48 7.55 -16.41
C TYR A 326 1.00 6.25 -17.03
N ASN A 327 1.46 5.31 -16.21
CA ASN A 327 1.91 4.01 -16.67
C ASN A 327 0.79 3.25 -17.39
N THR A 328 -0.44 3.28 -16.87
CA THR A 328 -1.60 2.66 -17.51
C THR A 328 -1.86 3.27 -18.88
N MET A 329 -1.78 4.60 -19.03
CA MET A 329 -1.96 5.27 -20.33
C MET A 329 -0.82 4.93 -21.30
N ILE A 330 0.43 4.92 -20.85
CA ILE A 330 1.58 4.52 -21.66
C ILE A 330 1.42 3.07 -22.14
N MET A 331 1.02 2.16 -21.26
CA MET A 331 0.75 0.77 -21.59
C MET A 331 -0.36 0.62 -22.63
N LEU A 332 -1.47 1.34 -22.46
CA LEU A 332 -2.63 1.30 -23.35
C LEU A 332 -2.27 1.85 -24.75
N GLN A 333 -1.62 3.00 -24.82
CA GLN A 333 -1.15 3.59 -26.08
C GLN A 333 -0.16 2.66 -26.79
N GLY A 334 0.79 2.12 -26.04
CA GLY A 334 1.79 1.19 -26.55
C GLY A 334 1.20 -0.12 -27.05
N ALA A 335 0.25 -0.73 -26.33
CA ALA A 335 -0.43 -1.96 -26.72
C ALA A 335 -1.23 -1.80 -28.05
N LEU A 336 -1.71 -0.59 -28.32
CA LEU A 336 -2.43 -0.25 -29.55
C LEU A 336 -1.52 0.30 -30.67
N GLY A 337 -0.21 0.26 -30.46
CA GLY A 337 0.78 0.64 -31.46
C GLY A 337 0.93 2.15 -31.67
N ARG A 338 0.41 2.99 -30.76
CA ARG A 338 0.49 4.46 -30.82
C ARG A 338 1.73 4.97 -30.09
N ALA A 339 2.88 4.49 -30.50
CA ALA A 339 4.15 4.83 -29.86
C ALA A 339 4.53 6.33 -29.97
N GLU A 340 3.94 7.07 -30.89
CA GLU A 340 4.19 8.48 -31.11
C GLU A 340 3.80 9.37 -29.92
N VAL A 341 2.76 9.00 -29.17
CA VAL A 341 2.25 9.81 -28.05
C VAL A 341 2.88 9.44 -26.69
N ILE A 342 3.70 8.40 -26.64
CA ILE A 342 4.29 7.92 -25.39
C ILE A 342 5.22 8.99 -24.78
N VAL A 343 5.97 9.70 -25.62
CA VAL A 343 6.90 10.76 -25.17
C VAL A 343 6.10 11.93 -24.58
N GLU A 344 4.95 12.25 -25.15
CA GLU A 344 4.06 13.32 -24.65
C GLU A 344 3.60 13.02 -23.22
N TYR A 345 3.24 11.75 -22.91
CA TYR A 345 2.89 11.34 -21.54
C TYR A 345 4.07 11.40 -20.57
N LEU A 346 5.30 11.09 -21.02
CA LEU A 346 6.49 11.22 -20.17
C LEU A 346 6.80 12.69 -19.87
N ASP A 347 6.66 13.57 -20.87
CA ASP A 347 6.88 15.01 -20.71
C ASP A 347 5.80 15.62 -19.81
N GLU A 348 4.53 15.26 -19.99
CA GLU A 348 3.41 15.69 -19.15
C GLU A 348 3.58 15.23 -17.70
N MET A 349 3.96 13.95 -17.50
CA MET A 349 4.24 13.36 -16.19
C MET A 349 5.31 14.17 -15.44
N THR A 350 6.42 14.47 -16.12
CA THR A 350 7.52 15.27 -15.57
C THR A 350 7.09 16.70 -15.29
N PHE A 351 6.31 17.32 -16.19
CA PHE A 351 5.78 18.66 -16.02
C PHE A 351 4.87 18.78 -14.79
N ASN A 352 4.09 17.75 -14.51
CA ASN A 352 3.21 17.67 -13.33
C ASN A 352 3.94 17.28 -12.04
N GLY A 353 5.27 17.16 -12.08
CA GLY A 353 6.09 16.82 -10.90
C GLY A 353 6.07 15.33 -10.53
N VAL A 354 5.55 14.49 -11.40
CA VAL A 354 5.54 13.03 -11.24
C VAL A 354 6.69 12.46 -12.05
N PHE A 355 7.71 11.89 -11.38
CA PHE A 355 8.92 11.45 -12.07
C PHE A 355 8.81 9.99 -12.53
N PRO A 356 9.14 9.71 -13.82
CA PRO A 356 9.21 8.36 -14.34
C PRO A 356 10.24 7.52 -13.56
N ASP A 357 9.90 6.27 -13.24
CA ASP A 357 10.83 5.31 -12.67
C ASP A 357 11.38 4.35 -13.74
N ALA A 358 12.24 3.40 -13.32
CA ALA A 358 12.81 2.40 -14.22
C ALA A 358 11.74 1.58 -14.96
N GLY A 359 10.61 1.27 -14.30
CA GLY A 359 9.49 0.55 -14.90
C GLY A 359 8.79 1.35 -16.00
N THR A 360 8.52 2.64 -15.72
CA THR A 360 7.95 3.59 -16.68
C THR A 360 8.82 3.70 -17.93
N TYR A 361 10.13 3.96 -17.75
CA TYR A 361 11.05 4.09 -18.87
C TYR A 361 11.20 2.79 -19.66
N ASN A 362 11.27 1.62 -18.99
CA ASN A 362 11.37 0.33 -19.67
C ASN A 362 10.14 0.04 -20.52
N SER A 363 8.95 0.34 -20.01
CA SER A 363 7.69 0.20 -20.77
C SER A 363 7.67 1.12 -21.99
N ALA A 364 8.01 2.40 -21.81
CA ALA A 364 8.09 3.37 -22.90
C ALA A 364 9.11 2.95 -23.96
N LEU A 365 10.33 2.57 -23.54
CA LEU A 365 11.39 2.11 -24.43
C LEU A 365 10.97 0.89 -25.24
N GLN A 366 10.33 -0.09 -24.61
CA GLN A 366 9.82 -1.28 -25.29
C GLN A 366 8.83 -0.95 -26.42
N PHE A 367 7.87 -0.07 -26.13
CA PHE A 367 6.86 0.30 -27.13
C PHE A 367 7.44 1.17 -28.25
N LEU A 368 8.36 2.08 -27.95
CA LEU A 368 9.06 2.89 -28.94
C LEU A 368 9.90 2.00 -29.88
N LEU A 369 10.60 1.02 -29.34
CA LEU A 369 11.35 0.04 -30.13
C LEU A 369 10.42 -0.79 -31.02
N LYS A 370 9.35 -1.36 -30.45
CA LYS A 370 8.35 -2.14 -31.22
C LYS A 370 7.68 -1.29 -32.31
N GLY A 371 7.40 -0.03 -32.02
CA GLY A 371 6.83 0.95 -32.95
C GLY A 371 7.85 1.52 -33.95
N ARG A 372 9.12 1.08 -33.92
CA ARG A 372 10.24 1.57 -34.74
C ARG A 372 10.48 3.09 -34.65
N LYS A 373 10.15 3.68 -33.51
CA LYS A 373 10.45 5.07 -33.17
C LYS A 373 11.86 5.18 -32.60
N LEU A 374 12.86 4.89 -33.44
CA LEU A 374 14.24 4.65 -33.00
C LEU A 374 14.91 5.93 -32.49
N ARG A 375 14.54 7.11 -32.97
CA ARG A 375 15.07 8.39 -32.51
C ARG A 375 14.64 8.66 -31.08
N GLU A 376 13.37 8.50 -30.80
CA GLU A 376 12.77 8.65 -29.47
C GLU A 376 13.29 7.56 -28.51
N ALA A 377 13.39 6.32 -28.99
CA ALA A 377 13.97 5.22 -28.22
C ALA A 377 15.44 5.49 -27.82
N ALA A 378 16.24 6.07 -28.74
CA ALA A 378 17.63 6.46 -28.45
C ALA A 378 17.73 7.57 -27.40
N ALA A 379 16.78 8.53 -27.43
CA ALA A 379 16.71 9.59 -26.44
C ALA A 379 16.39 9.02 -25.05
N ILE A 380 15.32 8.22 -24.94
CA ILE A 380 14.94 7.55 -23.68
C ILE A 380 16.05 6.66 -23.14
N PHE A 381 16.65 5.82 -23.99
CA PHE A 381 17.79 4.98 -23.59
C PHE A 381 18.95 5.82 -23.01
N SER A 382 19.27 6.93 -23.68
CA SER A 382 20.36 7.80 -23.24
C SER A 382 20.03 8.51 -21.92
N GLU A 383 18.78 8.87 -21.70
CA GLU A 383 18.29 9.46 -20.46
C GLU A 383 18.33 8.44 -19.31
N MET A 384 17.87 7.22 -19.55
CA MET A 384 17.98 6.13 -18.57
C MET A 384 19.41 5.91 -18.10
N VAL A 385 20.36 5.80 -19.04
CA VAL A 385 21.78 5.62 -18.71
C VAL A 385 22.34 6.82 -17.94
N LYS A 386 21.95 8.05 -18.30
CA LYS A 386 22.39 9.28 -17.62
C LYS A 386 21.88 9.34 -16.17
N ASN A 387 20.67 8.86 -15.92
CA ASN A 387 20.01 8.87 -14.62
C ASN A 387 20.29 7.58 -13.80
N GLU A 388 21.25 6.76 -14.22
CA GLU A 388 21.58 5.48 -13.58
C GLU A 388 20.36 4.53 -13.43
N SER A 389 19.38 4.68 -14.31
CA SER A 389 18.20 3.85 -14.41
C SER A 389 18.36 2.90 -15.59
N TRP A 390 18.79 1.66 -15.33
CA TRP A 390 19.21 0.75 -16.40
C TRP A 390 18.03 0.12 -17.13
N PRO A 391 18.09 0.06 -18.48
CA PRO A 391 17.14 -0.73 -19.25
C PRO A 391 17.25 -2.22 -18.91
N ASP A 392 16.11 -2.93 -19.01
CA ASP A 392 16.09 -4.37 -18.79
C ASP A 392 16.77 -5.16 -19.93
N GLU A 393 17.04 -6.44 -19.68
CA GLU A 393 17.73 -7.35 -20.60
C GLU A 393 17.01 -7.47 -21.95
N ALA A 394 15.67 -7.54 -21.91
CA ALA A 394 14.84 -7.69 -23.11
C ALA A 394 14.89 -6.42 -23.96
N ASN A 395 14.81 -5.25 -23.35
CA ASN A 395 14.90 -3.96 -24.01
C ASN A 395 16.30 -3.71 -24.57
N CYS A 396 17.35 -4.05 -23.81
CA CYS A 396 18.73 -3.96 -24.31
C CYS A 396 18.94 -4.84 -25.54
N SER A 397 18.51 -6.09 -25.50
CA SER A 397 18.65 -7.03 -26.63
C SER A 397 17.87 -6.56 -27.86
N LEU A 398 16.64 -6.07 -27.67
CA LEU A 398 15.81 -5.53 -28.74
C LEU A 398 16.41 -4.25 -29.32
N ALA A 399 16.83 -3.31 -28.46
CA ALA A 399 17.45 -2.05 -28.85
C ALA A 399 18.73 -2.30 -29.67
N LEU A 400 19.62 -3.17 -29.18
CA LEU A 400 20.83 -3.53 -29.87
C LEU A 400 20.55 -4.05 -31.31
N ARG A 401 19.62 -5.00 -31.42
CA ARG A 401 19.20 -5.55 -32.71
C ARG A 401 18.69 -4.46 -33.65
N MET A 402 17.78 -3.62 -33.15
CA MET A 402 17.12 -2.58 -33.96
C MET A 402 18.14 -1.52 -34.44
N PHE A 403 19.01 -1.02 -33.59
CA PHE A 403 20.02 -0.03 -33.94
C PHE A 403 21.05 -0.62 -34.92
N LEU A 404 21.47 -1.87 -34.73
CA LEU A 404 22.38 -2.54 -35.65
C LEU A 404 21.76 -2.81 -37.04
N ASP A 405 20.45 -3.12 -37.08
CA ASP A 405 19.74 -3.35 -38.34
C ASP A 405 19.56 -2.06 -39.15
N THR A 406 19.45 -0.91 -38.48
CA THR A 406 19.40 0.42 -39.11
C THR A 406 20.75 1.07 -39.31
N ARG A 407 21.85 0.37 -39.00
CA ARG A 407 23.20 0.86 -39.08
C ARG A 407 23.53 2.06 -38.19
N ASP A 408 22.76 2.24 -37.11
CA ASP A 408 23.12 3.19 -36.06
C ASP A 408 24.16 2.56 -35.13
N TRP A 409 25.39 2.56 -35.61
CA TRP A 409 26.52 1.93 -34.92
C TRP A 409 26.79 2.56 -33.56
N GLU A 410 26.60 3.87 -33.44
CA GLU A 410 26.89 4.58 -32.20
C GLU A 410 25.92 4.16 -31.07
N MET A 411 24.63 4.12 -31.37
CA MET A 411 23.64 3.65 -30.42
C MET A 411 23.83 2.15 -30.14
N GLY A 412 24.08 1.33 -31.15
CA GLY A 412 24.37 -0.09 -30.94
C GLY A 412 25.54 -0.32 -29.99
N ILE A 413 26.65 0.44 -30.14
CA ILE A 413 27.80 0.37 -29.23
C ILE A 413 27.45 0.87 -27.83
N LYS A 414 26.67 1.94 -27.69
CA LYS A 414 26.21 2.42 -26.37
C LYS A 414 25.41 1.36 -25.64
N VAL A 415 24.46 0.71 -26.33
CA VAL A 415 23.64 -0.39 -25.75
C VAL A 415 24.54 -1.54 -25.33
N TRP A 416 25.47 -1.98 -26.17
CA TRP A 416 26.43 -3.04 -25.84
C TRP A 416 27.28 -2.70 -24.60
N ASN A 417 27.84 -1.50 -24.53
CA ASN A 417 28.60 -1.07 -23.37
C ASN A 417 27.75 -1.06 -22.10
N CYS A 418 26.48 -0.61 -22.17
CA CYS A 418 25.55 -0.66 -21.06
C CYS A 418 25.33 -2.12 -20.59
N MET A 419 25.10 -3.06 -21.53
CA MET A 419 24.92 -4.47 -21.20
C MET A 419 26.15 -5.07 -20.51
N VAL A 420 27.37 -4.81 -21.05
CA VAL A 420 28.60 -5.36 -20.50
C VAL A 420 28.95 -4.77 -19.14
N THR A 421 28.75 -3.45 -18.96
CA THR A 421 29.05 -2.77 -17.69
C THR A 421 28.14 -3.25 -16.57
N ASN A 422 26.88 -3.56 -16.88
CA ASN A 422 25.88 -3.96 -15.88
C ASN A 422 25.65 -5.49 -15.85
N GLY A 423 26.39 -6.27 -16.65
CA GLY A 423 26.28 -7.72 -16.69
C GLY A 423 24.93 -8.24 -17.21
N LEU A 424 24.25 -7.50 -18.09
CA LEU A 424 22.91 -7.80 -18.59
C LEU A 424 22.95 -8.90 -19.68
N PRO A 425 22.43 -10.11 -19.47
CA PRO A 425 22.40 -11.15 -20.48
C PRO A 425 21.40 -10.83 -21.62
N PRO A 426 21.49 -11.49 -22.78
CA PRO A 426 22.45 -12.49 -23.18
C PRO A 426 23.68 -11.88 -23.85
N LEU A 427 24.79 -11.76 -23.12
CA LEU A 427 26.02 -11.13 -23.63
C LEU A 427 26.62 -11.88 -24.82
N GLU A 428 26.62 -13.21 -24.82
CA GLU A 428 27.18 -14.01 -25.94
C GLU A 428 26.43 -13.76 -27.24
N GLU A 429 25.11 -13.82 -27.24
CA GLU A 429 24.27 -13.61 -28.43
C GLU A 429 24.43 -12.18 -28.96
N CYS A 430 24.25 -11.21 -28.06
CA CYS A 430 24.32 -9.78 -28.38
C CYS A 430 25.70 -9.35 -28.87
N GLY A 431 26.80 -9.81 -28.26
CA GLY A 431 28.13 -9.51 -28.68
C GLY A 431 28.47 -10.13 -30.03
N ASN A 432 28.09 -11.38 -30.27
CA ASN A 432 28.26 -12.01 -31.59
C ASN A 432 27.46 -11.31 -32.68
N MET A 433 26.29 -10.83 -32.39
CA MET A 433 25.46 -10.02 -33.31
C MET A 433 26.16 -8.69 -33.64
N LEU A 434 26.62 -7.95 -32.61
CA LEU A 434 27.37 -6.70 -32.79
C LEU A 434 28.59 -6.88 -33.70
N VAL A 435 29.47 -7.83 -33.38
CA VAL A 435 30.64 -8.13 -34.17
C VAL A 435 30.29 -8.50 -35.62
N SER A 436 29.25 -9.36 -35.79
CA SER A 436 28.82 -9.81 -37.12
C SER A 436 28.25 -8.69 -37.99
N LYS A 437 27.64 -7.69 -37.38
CA LYS A 437 27.07 -6.54 -38.13
C LYS A 437 28.13 -5.47 -38.43
N LEU A 438 29.03 -5.19 -37.47
CA LEU A 438 30.07 -4.20 -37.63
C LEU A 438 31.14 -4.62 -38.66
N LYS A 439 31.36 -5.91 -38.91
CA LYS A 439 32.46 -6.41 -39.77
C LYS A 439 32.45 -5.86 -41.20
N ASP A 440 31.30 -5.47 -41.72
CA ASP A 440 31.18 -5.02 -43.11
C ASP A 440 31.52 -3.52 -43.28
N ASP A 441 31.18 -2.68 -42.30
CA ASP A 441 31.32 -1.22 -42.35
C ASP A 441 32.46 -0.71 -41.42
N ARG A 442 32.64 -1.35 -40.27
CA ARG A 442 33.59 -0.95 -39.21
C ARG A 442 34.46 -2.12 -38.73
N LEU A 443 35.15 -2.77 -39.67
CA LEU A 443 35.91 -3.98 -39.37
C LEU A 443 36.97 -3.84 -38.24
N PRO A 444 37.71 -2.71 -38.10
CA PRO A 444 38.63 -2.54 -36.96
C PRO A 444 37.90 -2.57 -35.60
N GLU A 445 36.73 -1.95 -35.50
CA GLU A 445 35.92 -1.95 -34.28
C GLU A 445 35.36 -3.35 -34.01
N ALA A 446 34.90 -4.06 -35.05
CA ALA A 446 34.40 -5.44 -34.92
C ALA A 446 35.50 -6.36 -34.34
N CYS A 447 36.77 -6.20 -34.77
CA CYS A 447 37.90 -6.96 -34.21
C CYS A 447 38.15 -6.59 -32.74
N LYS A 448 38.11 -5.30 -32.40
CA LYS A 448 38.28 -4.82 -31.04
C LYS A 448 37.20 -5.36 -30.09
N PHE A 449 35.93 -5.36 -30.52
CA PHE A 449 34.85 -5.92 -29.70
C PHE A 449 34.95 -7.45 -29.59
N ALA A 450 35.37 -8.16 -30.63
CA ALA A 450 35.61 -9.59 -30.52
C ALA A 450 36.75 -9.91 -29.54
N GLU A 451 37.81 -9.10 -29.52
CA GLU A 451 38.92 -9.21 -28.56
C GLU A 451 38.44 -8.91 -27.12
N ASP A 452 37.74 -7.80 -26.92
CA ASP A 452 37.17 -7.43 -25.59
C ASP A 452 36.23 -8.51 -25.05
N MET A 453 35.41 -9.13 -25.91
CA MET A 453 34.56 -10.27 -25.51
C MET A 453 35.41 -11.44 -24.99
N ILE A 454 36.47 -11.80 -25.71
CA ILE A 454 37.39 -12.90 -25.33
C ILE A 454 38.05 -12.55 -23.98
N ASP A 455 38.57 -11.34 -23.84
CA ASP A 455 39.28 -10.90 -22.63
C ASP A 455 38.36 -10.86 -21.39
N ARG A 456 37.05 -10.66 -21.58
CA ARG A 456 35.99 -10.70 -20.52
C ARG A 456 35.40 -12.09 -20.30
N GLY A 457 35.84 -13.10 -21.03
CA GLY A 457 35.28 -14.45 -20.94
C GLY A 457 33.93 -14.62 -21.63
N ILE A 458 33.49 -13.65 -22.44
CA ILE A 458 32.26 -13.76 -23.23
C ILE A 458 32.56 -14.57 -24.48
N LYS A 459 31.81 -15.64 -24.71
CA LYS A 459 32.10 -16.59 -25.81
C LYS A 459 31.85 -15.98 -27.18
N VAL A 460 32.94 -15.90 -27.98
CA VAL A 460 32.84 -15.60 -29.41
C VAL A 460 32.57 -16.87 -30.18
N SER A 461 31.51 -16.91 -30.99
CA SER A 461 31.14 -18.10 -31.77
C SER A 461 32.16 -18.35 -32.91
N SER A 462 32.36 -19.63 -33.26
CA SER A 462 33.20 -20.02 -34.39
C SER A 462 32.66 -19.45 -35.72
N SER A 463 31.36 -19.27 -35.85
CA SER A 463 30.72 -18.60 -37.00
C SER A 463 31.16 -17.14 -37.11
N THR A 464 31.18 -16.40 -35.98
CA THR A 464 31.62 -15.01 -35.95
C THR A 464 33.10 -14.87 -36.30
N LEU A 465 33.94 -15.73 -35.73
CA LEU A 465 35.38 -15.76 -36.08
C LEU A 465 35.62 -16.07 -37.57
N SER A 466 34.86 -17.02 -38.14
CA SER A 466 34.96 -17.36 -39.55
C SER A 466 34.54 -16.19 -40.45
N LYS A 467 33.52 -15.45 -40.09
CA LYS A 467 33.10 -14.24 -40.82
C LYS A 467 34.12 -13.13 -40.73
N LEU A 468 34.71 -12.89 -39.56
CA LEU A 468 35.83 -11.93 -39.41
C LEU A 468 37.02 -12.34 -40.23
N LYS A 469 37.40 -13.64 -40.26
CA LYS A 469 38.49 -14.14 -41.10
C LYS A 469 38.29 -13.77 -42.57
N GLN A 470 37.09 -14.06 -43.10
CA GLN A 470 36.78 -13.75 -44.51
C GLN A 470 36.90 -12.24 -44.81
N SER A 471 36.41 -11.36 -43.90
CA SER A 471 36.52 -9.91 -44.10
C SER A 471 37.97 -9.42 -43.98
N LEU A 472 38.78 -9.94 -43.05
CA LEU A 472 40.19 -9.60 -42.85
C LEU A 472 41.08 -10.09 -44.03
N GLN A 473 40.77 -11.25 -44.57
CA GLN A 473 41.49 -11.78 -45.77
C GLN A 473 41.29 -10.89 -47.00
N LYS A 474 40.09 -10.35 -47.22
CA LYS A 474 39.78 -9.43 -48.32
C LYS A 474 40.68 -8.17 -48.28
N ILE A 475 41.04 -7.69 -47.09
CA ILE A 475 41.87 -6.48 -46.90
C ILE A 475 43.35 -6.82 -46.62
N LYS A 476 43.76 -8.09 -46.79
CA LYS A 476 45.13 -8.60 -46.58
C LYS A 476 45.66 -8.39 -45.14
N LYS A 477 44.82 -8.39 -44.12
CA LYS A 477 45.15 -8.27 -42.69
C LYS A 477 44.87 -9.56 -41.90
N GLY A 478 45.30 -10.70 -42.44
CA GLY A 478 45.11 -12.02 -41.80
C GLY A 478 45.77 -12.18 -40.42
N GLU A 479 46.85 -11.45 -40.15
CA GLU A 479 47.56 -11.47 -38.87
C GLU A 479 46.64 -11.12 -37.66
N ILE A 480 45.71 -10.21 -37.86
CA ILE A 480 44.73 -9.83 -36.79
C ILE A 480 43.83 -11.03 -36.44
N HIS A 481 43.42 -11.78 -37.46
CA HIS A 481 42.60 -12.99 -37.20
C HIS A 481 43.44 -14.03 -36.44
N ASP A 482 44.70 -14.24 -36.79
CA ASP A 482 45.55 -15.23 -36.14
C ASP A 482 45.83 -14.84 -34.68
N HIS A 483 45.91 -13.56 -34.39
CA HIS A 483 46.01 -13.05 -33.03
C HIS A 483 44.72 -13.35 -32.24
N LEU A 484 43.53 -13.00 -32.75
CA LEU A 484 42.23 -13.29 -32.14
C LEU A 484 42.02 -14.79 -31.94
N LEU A 485 42.41 -15.62 -32.90
CA LEU A 485 42.28 -17.08 -32.81
C LEU A 485 43.16 -17.68 -31.71
N ARG A 486 44.37 -17.15 -31.52
CA ARG A 486 45.29 -17.59 -30.44
C ARG A 486 44.68 -17.25 -29.06
N LYS A 487 44.21 -16.02 -28.87
CA LYS A 487 43.50 -15.62 -27.63
C LYS A 487 42.26 -16.49 -27.38
N TRP A 488 41.44 -16.71 -28.39
CA TRP A 488 40.24 -17.52 -28.29
C TRP A 488 40.53 -18.96 -27.88
N LYS A 489 41.55 -19.60 -28.46
CA LYS A 489 41.99 -20.96 -28.10
C LYS A 489 42.53 -21.02 -26.66
N ALA A 490 43.36 -20.06 -26.27
CA ALA A 490 43.91 -19.97 -24.92
C ALA A 490 42.80 -19.87 -23.87
N HIS A 491 41.75 -19.12 -24.16
CA HIS A 491 40.62 -18.98 -23.23
C HIS A 491 39.79 -20.27 -23.13
N GLN A 492 39.61 -21.04 -24.24
CA GLN A 492 38.89 -22.31 -24.22
C GLN A 492 39.61 -23.38 -23.39
N THR A 493 40.97 -23.40 -23.44
CA THR A 493 41.76 -24.33 -22.64
C THR A 493 41.71 -24.01 -21.14
N ALA A 494 41.61 -22.72 -20.77
CA ALA A 494 41.52 -22.29 -19.37
C ALA A 494 40.16 -22.55 -18.72
N VAL A 495 39.11 -22.70 -19.50
CA VAL A 495 37.73 -22.97 -19.01
C VAL A 495 37.48 -24.50 -18.81
N HIS A 496 38.31 -25.35 -19.41
CA HIS A 496 38.22 -26.83 -19.32
C HIS A 496 39.29 -27.44 -18.41
N SER A 497 40.16 -26.64 -17.80
CA SER A 497 41.08 -26.99 -16.71
C SER A 497 40.58 -26.51 -15.35
#